data_3d5b8ac880006b58dabfa86242f4c1fe
#
_entry.id   3d5b8ac880006b58dabfa86242f4c1fe
#
_cell.length_a   1.000
_cell.length_b   1.000
_cell.length_c   1.000
_cell.angle_alpha   90.00
_cell.angle_beta   90.00
_cell.angle_gamma   90.00
#
_symmetry.space_group_name_H-M   'P 1'
#
loop_
_entity.id
_entity.type
_entity.pdbx_description
1 polymer ?
#
loop_
_entity_poly.entity_id
_entity_poly.type
_entity_poly.pdbx_seq_one_letter_code
_entity_poly.pdbx_strand_id
1 'polypeptide(L)'
;KEFKQIENLFVNESVLEKIFEDLQNNIDSINKTGVKDFFQNNYQISPDILEQLIKGKENITISNNQIVKKIDNSEALENQYIKIKELLGKALDVNIINTKDFDRNNLRDLFLSEKIYRVDSKIIISDVHLKQLVKIIELMPDEFSVKEFKDKTSLSRKYAIPYLELLDKIGVTQKIDKVGSRKKL
;
A
#
# COMPACT_ATOMS: atom_id res chain seq x y z
N LYS A 1 -5.37 41.91 8.15
CA LYS A 1 -5.56 40.78 7.18
C LYS A 1 -4.36 39.86 7.37
N GLU A 2 -4.60 38.68 7.87
CA GLU A 2 -3.56 37.71 8.09
C GLU A 2 -3.33 36.96 6.77
N PHE A 3 -2.07 36.79 6.37
CA PHE A 3 -1.64 36.05 5.22
C PHE A 3 -0.87 34.83 5.67
N LYS A 4 -1.18 33.70 5.09
CA LYS A 4 -0.45 32.46 5.30
C LYS A 4 0.47 32.20 4.13
N GLN A 5 1.73 31.91 4.40
CA GLN A 5 2.68 31.49 3.36
C GLN A 5 2.52 29.98 3.13
N ILE A 6 2.30 29.61 1.88
CA ILE A 6 2.25 28.21 1.42
C ILE A 6 3.24 28.09 0.28
N GLU A 7 4.36 27.42 0.52
CA GLU A 7 5.51 27.40 -0.38
C GLU A 7 5.95 28.84 -0.76
N ASN A 8 5.80 29.25 -2.02
CA ASN A 8 6.16 30.58 -2.51
C ASN A 8 4.93 31.52 -2.64
N LEU A 9 3.76 31.14 -2.07
CA LEU A 9 2.52 31.89 -2.21
C LEU A 9 2.12 32.52 -0.88
N PHE A 10 1.69 33.79 -0.93
CA PHE A 10 1.03 34.46 0.19
C PHE A 10 -0.47 34.54 -0.11
N VAL A 11 -1.27 33.77 0.63
CA VAL A 11 -2.70 33.70 0.44
C VAL A 11 -3.41 34.26 1.69
N ASN A 12 -4.46 35.06 1.46
CA ASN A 12 -5.28 35.55 2.54
C ASN A 12 -5.98 34.39 3.24
N GLU A 13 -5.86 34.30 4.57
CA GLU A 13 -6.37 33.18 5.35
C GLU A 13 -7.88 32.98 5.18
N SER A 14 -8.65 34.05 5.11
CA SER A 14 -10.11 33.96 4.89
C SER A 14 -10.48 33.44 3.50
N VAL A 15 -9.63 33.63 2.49
CA VAL A 15 -9.82 33.07 1.15
C VAL A 15 -9.48 31.59 1.15
N LEU A 16 -8.42 31.20 1.87
CA LEU A 16 -8.05 29.79 2.05
C LEU A 16 -9.17 29.00 2.74
N GLU A 17 -9.74 29.54 3.81
CA GLU A 17 -10.85 28.89 4.52
C GLU A 17 -12.04 28.65 3.60
N LYS A 18 -12.44 29.66 2.80
CA LYS A 18 -13.52 29.51 1.81
C LYS A 18 -13.20 28.46 0.74
N ILE A 19 -11.98 28.44 0.24
CA ILE A 19 -11.54 27.43 -0.74
C ILE A 19 -11.67 26.02 -0.14
N PHE A 20 -11.24 25.84 1.10
CA PHE A 20 -11.34 24.53 1.75
C PHE A 20 -12.78 24.16 2.10
N GLU A 21 -13.61 25.12 2.48
CA GLU A 21 -15.04 24.91 2.70
C GLU A 21 -15.74 24.47 1.42
N ASP A 22 -15.47 25.13 0.28
CA ASP A 22 -16.00 24.73 -1.01
C ASP A 22 -15.50 23.35 -1.42
N LEU A 23 -14.23 23.05 -1.22
CA LEU A 23 -13.65 21.73 -1.49
C LEU A 23 -14.29 20.60 -0.66
N GLN A 24 -14.84 20.91 0.51
CA GLN A 24 -15.51 19.94 1.37
C GLN A 24 -17.00 19.78 1.05
N ASN A 25 -17.68 20.91 0.82
CA ASN A 25 -19.13 20.97 0.80
C ASN A 25 -19.75 21.03 -0.61
N ASN A 26 -18.98 21.48 -1.62
CA ASN A 26 -19.47 21.76 -2.96
C ASN A 26 -18.86 20.88 -4.05
N ILE A 27 -18.34 19.72 -3.70
CA ILE A 27 -17.61 18.84 -4.64
C ILE A 27 -18.41 18.49 -5.88
N ASP A 28 -19.69 18.17 -5.74
CA ASP A 28 -20.55 17.80 -6.86
C ASP A 28 -20.74 18.97 -7.84
N SER A 29 -20.88 20.18 -7.32
CA SER A 29 -20.97 21.40 -8.14
C SER A 29 -19.66 21.71 -8.83
N ILE A 30 -18.55 21.59 -8.13
CA ILE A 30 -17.20 21.80 -8.66
C ILE A 30 -16.91 20.80 -9.77
N ASN A 31 -17.21 19.53 -9.56
CA ASN A 31 -16.98 18.47 -10.53
C ASN A 31 -17.86 18.59 -11.76
N LYS A 32 -19.08 19.14 -11.62
CA LYS A 32 -20.00 19.41 -12.73
C LYS A 32 -19.50 20.55 -13.62
N THR A 33 -18.93 21.60 -13.03
CA THR A 33 -18.37 22.76 -13.74
C THR A 33 -16.95 22.47 -14.25
N GLY A 34 -16.21 21.62 -13.54
CA GLY A 34 -14.79 21.40 -13.66
C GLY A 34 -13.98 22.28 -12.73
N VAL A 35 -12.96 21.70 -12.13
CA VAL A 35 -12.12 22.35 -11.11
C VAL A 35 -11.52 23.66 -11.63
N LYS A 36 -10.98 23.64 -12.83
CA LYS A 36 -10.34 24.83 -13.46
C LYS A 36 -11.31 25.98 -13.57
N ASP A 37 -12.46 25.75 -14.16
CA ASP A 37 -13.45 26.79 -14.42
C ASP A 37 -14.09 27.30 -13.13
N PHE A 38 -14.37 26.41 -12.18
CA PHE A 38 -14.93 26.79 -10.89
C PHE A 38 -14.00 27.73 -10.13
N PHE A 39 -12.74 27.36 -9.95
CA PHE A 39 -11.81 28.16 -9.14
C PHE A 39 -11.31 29.41 -9.88
N GLN A 40 -11.20 29.39 -11.22
CA GLN A 40 -10.90 30.58 -11.98
C GLN A 40 -12.02 31.61 -11.88
N ASN A 41 -13.28 31.18 -11.98
CA ASN A 41 -14.43 32.09 -11.94
C ASN A 41 -14.74 32.63 -10.55
N ASN A 42 -14.61 31.82 -9.50
CA ASN A 42 -15.00 32.21 -8.14
C ASN A 42 -13.85 32.84 -7.33
N TYR A 43 -12.61 32.46 -7.60
CA TYR A 43 -11.44 32.86 -6.81
C TYR A 43 -10.32 33.48 -7.63
N GLN A 44 -10.40 33.48 -8.95
CA GLN A 44 -9.34 33.91 -9.89
C GLN A 44 -8.02 33.16 -9.64
N ILE A 45 -8.11 31.90 -9.24
CA ILE A 45 -6.97 31.02 -8.94
C ILE A 45 -6.73 30.10 -10.12
N SER A 46 -5.46 30.03 -10.56
CA SER A 46 -5.04 29.07 -11.59
C SER A 46 -5.01 27.65 -11.03
N PRO A 47 -5.15 26.61 -11.88
CA PRO A 47 -5.08 25.22 -11.48
C PRO A 47 -3.79 24.86 -10.74
N ASP A 48 -2.65 25.41 -11.17
CA ASP A 48 -1.34 25.13 -10.58
C ASP A 48 -1.25 25.65 -9.13
N ILE A 49 -1.84 26.83 -8.88
CA ILE A 49 -1.94 27.40 -7.53
C ILE A 49 -2.86 26.53 -6.67
N LEU A 50 -4.01 26.10 -7.23
CA LEU A 50 -4.93 25.26 -6.49
C LEU A 50 -4.29 23.90 -6.11
N GLU A 51 -3.56 23.28 -7.02
CA GLU A 51 -2.81 22.04 -6.72
C GLU A 51 -1.80 22.23 -5.59
N GLN A 52 -1.09 23.36 -5.57
CA GLN A 52 -0.18 23.68 -4.46
C GLN A 52 -0.91 23.90 -3.14
N LEU A 53 -2.07 24.57 -3.15
CA LEU A 53 -2.87 24.82 -1.95
C LEU A 53 -3.44 23.55 -1.31
N ILE A 54 -3.80 22.55 -2.14
CA ILE A 54 -4.32 21.26 -1.66
C ILE A 54 -3.24 20.22 -1.43
N LYS A 55 -2.01 20.46 -1.87
CA LYS A 55 -0.86 19.60 -1.63
C LYS A 55 -0.63 19.47 -0.14
N GLY A 56 -0.63 18.24 0.36
CA GLY A 56 -0.55 17.97 1.81
C GLY A 56 -1.89 17.87 2.53
N LYS A 57 -3.03 18.09 1.87
CA LYS A 57 -4.34 17.71 2.38
C LYS A 57 -4.59 16.23 2.11
N GLU A 58 -4.65 15.43 3.17
CA GLU A 58 -4.64 13.96 3.09
C GLU A 58 -5.85 13.38 2.33
N ASN A 59 -6.98 14.11 2.30
CA ASN A 59 -8.26 13.55 1.87
C ASN A 59 -8.76 14.03 0.51
N ILE A 60 -8.01 14.85 -0.21
CA ILE A 60 -8.44 15.45 -1.48
C ILE A 60 -7.32 15.38 -2.51
N THR A 61 -7.67 15.03 -3.75
CA THR A 61 -6.76 15.12 -4.90
C THR A 61 -7.53 15.61 -6.13
N ILE A 62 -6.85 16.22 -7.08
CA ILE A 62 -7.42 16.59 -8.38
C ILE A 62 -6.97 15.55 -9.40
N SER A 63 -7.92 15.00 -10.13
CA SER A 63 -7.67 14.08 -11.25
C SER A 63 -8.66 14.36 -12.37
N ASN A 64 -8.16 14.48 -13.61
CA ASN A 64 -8.99 14.74 -14.80
C ASN A 64 -9.94 15.96 -14.64
N ASN A 65 -9.44 17.05 -14.07
CA ASN A 65 -10.21 18.28 -13.81
C ASN A 65 -11.40 18.08 -12.84
N GLN A 66 -11.33 17.05 -11.99
CA GLN A 66 -12.32 16.73 -10.98
C GLN A 66 -11.65 16.58 -9.61
N ILE A 67 -12.39 16.94 -8.56
CA ILE A 67 -12.00 16.66 -7.18
C ILE A 67 -12.36 15.22 -6.87
N VAL A 68 -11.36 14.45 -6.47
CA VAL A 68 -11.54 13.10 -5.95
C VAL A 68 -11.26 13.15 -4.45
N LYS A 69 -12.29 12.87 -3.63
CA LYS A 69 -12.03 12.58 -2.21
C LYS A 69 -11.21 11.30 -2.16
N LYS A 70 -10.03 11.37 -1.59
CA LYS A 70 -9.40 10.17 -1.05
C LYS A 70 -10.32 9.74 0.10
N ILE A 71 -11.12 8.71 -0.13
CA ILE A 71 -11.83 8.07 0.97
C ILE A 71 -10.72 7.66 1.91
N ASP A 72 -10.76 8.12 3.15
CA ASP A 72 -9.89 7.60 4.19
C ASP A 72 -10.32 6.15 4.46
N ASN A 73 -9.76 5.26 3.64
CA ASN A 73 -9.94 3.81 3.79
C ASN A 73 -9.00 3.25 4.85
N SER A 74 -8.35 4.10 5.66
CA SER A 74 -7.36 3.64 6.64
C SER A 74 -7.97 2.61 7.61
N GLU A 75 -9.16 2.86 8.10
CA GLU A 75 -9.89 1.92 8.96
C GLU A 75 -10.33 0.67 8.19
N ALA A 76 -10.91 0.82 7.00
CA ALA A 76 -11.32 -0.31 6.17
C ALA A 76 -10.13 -1.13 5.69
N LEU A 77 -9.01 -0.46 5.37
CA LEU A 77 -7.75 -1.09 5.00
C LEU A 77 -7.15 -1.87 6.18
N GLU A 78 -7.13 -1.28 7.37
CA GLU A 78 -6.60 -1.92 8.57
C GLU A 78 -7.48 -3.10 9.00
N ASN A 79 -8.81 -2.95 8.97
CA ASN A 79 -9.74 -4.05 9.25
C ASN A 79 -9.55 -5.21 8.26
N GLN A 80 -9.32 -4.93 6.99
CA GLN A 80 -9.04 -5.97 5.99
C GLN A 80 -7.69 -6.63 6.26
N TYR A 81 -6.66 -5.86 6.64
CA TYR A 81 -5.36 -6.41 7.03
C TYR A 81 -5.44 -7.31 8.27
N ILE A 82 -6.18 -6.89 9.29
CA ILE A 82 -6.43 -7.69 10.50
C ILE A 82 -7.12 -9.01 10.12
N LYS A 83 -8.18 -8.94 9.30
CA LYS A 83 -8.89 -10.14 8.81
C LYS A 83 -7.97 -11.09 8.05
N ILE A 84 -7.07 -10.56 7.21
CA ILE A 84 -6.07 -11.36 6.50
C ILE A 84 -5.12 -12.04 7.50
N LYS A 85 -4.63 -11.32 8.51
CA LYS A 85 -3.76 -11.89 9.55
C LYS A 85 -4.43 -13.01 10.34
N GLU A 86 -5.69 -12.83 10.70
CA GLU A 86 -6.49 -13.84 11.40
C GLU A 86 -6.67 -15.12 10.55
N LEU A 87 -6.97 -14.96 9.26
CA LEU A 87 -7.11 -16.08 8.32
C LEU A 87 -5.77 -16.79 8.05
N LEU A 88 -4.66 -16.07 8.09
CA LEU A 88 -3.33 -16.65 7.93
C LEU A 88 -2.92 -17.50 9.16
N GLY A 89 -3.49 -17.25 10.33
CA GLY A 89 -3.20 -17.99 11.55
C GLY A 89 -1.75 -17.86 12.01
N LYS A 90 -1.12 -18.97 12.41
CA LYS A 90 0.29 -19.00 12.83
C LYS A 90 1.23 -18.92 11.63
N ALA A 91 2.39 -18.40 11.84
CA ALA A 91 3.36 -17.96 10.85
C ALA A 91 3.70 -18.91 9.70
N LEU A 92 3.57 -20.18 9.84
CA LEU A 92 3.91 -21.17 8.81
C LEU A 92 2.71 -22.01 8.37
N ASP A 93 1.53 -21.69 8.86
CA ASP A 93 0.31 -22.31 8.38
C ASP A 93 0.06 -21.85 6.93
N VAL A 94 0.01 -22.81 6.01
CA VAL A 94 -0.26 -22.52 4.60
C VAL A 94 -1.76 -22.39 4.42
N ASN A 95 -2.29 -21.24 4.73
CA ASN A 95 -3.69 -20.93 4.48
C ASN A 95 -3.87 -20.30 3.11
N ILE A 96 -4.70 -20.94 2.29
CA ILE A 96 -5.10 -20.40 1.00
C ILE A 96 -6.13 -19.31 1.23
N ILE A 97 -5.78 -18.07 0.92
CA ILE A 97 -6.70 -16.95 1.01
C ILE A 97 -7.35 -16.73 -0.35
N ASN A 98 -8.68 -16.82 -0.38
CA ASN A 98 -9.44 -16.44 -1.56
C ASN A 98 -9.48 -14.91 -1.67
N THR A 99 -8.67 -14.36 -2.56
CA THR A 99 -8.58 -12.91 -2.75
C THR A 99 -9.88 -12.27 -3.24
N LYS A 100 -10.86 -13.06 -3.70
CA LYS A 100 -12.18 -12.57 -4.11
C LYS A 100 -13.04 -12.11 -2.94
N ASP A 101 -12.73 -12.56 -1.72
CA ASP A 101 -13.47 -12.21 -0.49
C ASP A 101 -13.04 -10.85 0.08
N PHE A 102 -12.13 -10.16 -0.61
CA PHE A 102 -11.56 -8.90 -0.18
C PHE A 102 -11.73 -7.81 -1.23
N ASP A 103 -11.84 -6.56 -0.77
CA ASP A 103 -11.82 -5.41 -1.68
C ASP A 103 -10.49 -5.34 -2.45
N ARG A 104 -10.60 -5.16 -3.76
CA ARG A 104 -9.43 -5.19 -4.66
C ARG A 104 -8.50 -4.00 -4.49
N ASN A 105 -9.06 -2.81 -4.19
CA ASN A 105 -8.26 -1.60 -4.00
C ASN A 105 -7.48 -1.70 -2.69
N ASN A 106 -8.15 -2.14 -1.62
CA ASN A 106 -7.50 -2.38 -0.33
C ASN A 106 -6.40 -3.46 -0.44
N LEU A 107 -6.65 -4.56 -1.18
CA LEU A 107 -5.59 -5.56 -1.44
C LEU A 107 -4.40 -4.96 -2.17
N ARG A 108 -4.66 -4.15 -3.21
CA ARG A 108 -3.60 -3.46 -3.95
C ARG A 108 -2.78 -2.55 -3.03
N ASP A 109 -3.44 -1.78 -2.18
CA ASP A 109 -2.78 -0.86 -1.26
C ASP A 109 -1.99 -1.60 -0.18
N LEU A 110 -2.49 -2.73 0.30
CA LEU A 110 -1.75 -3.62 1.21
C LEU A 110 -0.50 -4.23 0.56
N PHE A 111 -0.55 -4.57 -0.74
CA PHE A 111 0.64 -5.01 -1.48
C PHE A 111 1.64 -3.87 -1.70
N LEU A 112 1.17 -2.69 -2.07
CA LEU A 112 2.01 -1.51 -2.32
C LEU A 112 2.68 -0.99 -1.04
N SER A 113 2.00 -1.11 0.11
CA SER A 113 2.54 -0.73 1.42
C SER A 113 3.36 -1.84 2.09
N GLU A 114 3.61 -2.94 1.40
CA GLU A 114 4.36 -4.10 1.90
C GLU A 114 3.82 -4.71 3.20
N LYS A 115 2.53 -4.51 3.49
CA LYS A 115 1.83 -5.17 4.60
C LYS A 115 1.52 -6.63 4.30
N ILE A 116 1.35 -6.97 3.02
CA ILE A 116 1.17 -8.34 2.54
C ILE A 116 2.08 -8.63 1.33
N TYR A 117 2.42 -9.90 1.16
CA TYR A 117 3.28 -10.36 0.07
C TYR A 117 2.64 -11.55 -0.64
N ARG A 118 2.79 -11.59 -1.95
CA ARG A 118 2.33 -12.72 -2.77
C ARG A 118 3.41 -13.78 -2.83
N VAL A 119 3.10 -14.96 -2.33
CA VAL A 119 3.97 -16.14 -2.41
C VAL A 119 3.77 -16.85 -3.77
N ASP A 120 2.49 -17.09 -4.12
CA ASP A 120 2.12 -17.59 -5.44
C ASP A 120 0.74 -17.04 -5.89
N SER A 121 0.12 -17.65 -6.89
CA SER A 121 -1.20 -17.22 -7.38
C SER A 121 -2.33 -17.31 -6.35
N LYS A 122 -2.18 -18.13 -5.31
CA LYS A 122 -3.21 -18.44 -4.30
C LYS A 122 -2.79 -18.17 -2.87
N ILE A 123 -1.49 -17.97 -2.65
CA ILE A 123 -0.92 -17.82 -1.30
C ILE A 123 -0.41 -16.40 -1.14
N ILE A 124 -0.88 -15.74 -0.10
CA ILE A 124 -0.36 -14.47 0.38
C ILE A 124 0.08 -14.64 1.84
N ILE A 125 1.04 -13.83 2.26
CA ILE A 125 1.48 -13.77 3.67
C ILE A 125 1.51 -12.31 4.11
N SER A 126 1.44 -12.07 5.41
CA SER A 126 1.64 -10.74 5.97
C SER A 126 3.13 -10.45 6.20
N ASP A 127 3.47 -9.18 6.41
CA ASP A 127 4.79 -8.72 6.82
C ASP A 127 5.26 -9.41 8.11
N VAL A 128 4.35 -9.71 9.04
CA VAL A 128 4.67 -10.45 10.28
C VAL A 128 5.15 -11.87 9.96
N HIS A 129 4.48 -12.57 9.04
CA HIS A 129 4.87 -13.91 8.60
C HIS A 129 6.20 -13.88 7.86
N LEU A 130 6.41 -12.86 7.01
CA LEU A 130 7.67 -12.69 6.32
C LEU A 130 8.83 -12.47 7.29
N LYS A 131 8.67 -11.61 8.30
CA LYS A 131 9.68 -11.38 9.34
C LYS A 131 10.04 -12.66 10.10
N GLN A 132 9.07 -13.54 10.32
CA GLN A 132 9.33 -14.84 10.97
C GLN A 132 10.08 -15.80 10.04
N LEU A 133 9.76 -15.81 8.73
CA LEU A 133 10.53 -16.56 7.75
C LEU A 133 11.98 -16.09 7.67
N VAL A 134 12.21 -14.78 7.64
CA VAL A 134 13.56 -14.20 7.63
C VAL A 134 14.34 -14.65 8.87
N LYS A 135 13.75 -14.63 10.07
CA LYS A 135 14.40 -15.14 11.28
C LYS A 135 14.75 -16.63 11.18
N ILE A 136 13.93 -17.44 10.51
CA ILE A 136 14.26 -18.85 10.30
C ILE A 136 15.47 -18.96 9.36
N ILE A 137 15.52 -18.17 8.29
CA ILE A 137 16.68 -18.13 7.37
C ILE A 137 17.96 -17.72 8.11
N GLU A 138 17.89 -16.72 8.98
CA GLU A 138 19.04 -16.27 9.79
C GLU A 138 19.66 -17.41 10.61
N LEU A 139 18.83 -18.35 11.10
CA LEU A 139 19.24 -19.51 11.90
C LEU A 139 19.69 -20.72 11.05
N MET A 140 19.61 -20.64 9.72
CA MET A 140 20.07 -21.69 8.81
C MET A 140 21.56 -21.51 8.49
N PRO A 141 22.25 -22.55 7.94
CA PRO A 141 23.59 -22.39 7.36
C PRO A 141 23.62 -21.34 6.25
N ASP A 142 24.80 -20.79 5.92
CA ASP A 142 24.93 -19.79 4.85
C ASP A 142 24.48 -20.33 3.48
N GLU A 143 24.74 -21.61 3.25
CA GLU A 143 24.19 -22.35 2.12
C GLU A 143 23.32 -23.50 2.64
N PHE A 144 22.14 -23.66 2.08
CA PHE A 144 21.16 -24.67 2.49
C PHE A 144 20.34 -25.19 1.32
N SER A 145 19.86 -26.42 1.46
CA SER A 145 18.99 -27.08 0.48
C SER A 145 17.49 -26.81 0.76
N VAL A 146 16.66 -27.05 -0.26
CA VAL A 146 15.19 -27.08 -0.09
C VAL A 146 14.76 -28.09 0.99
N LYS A 147 15.51 -29.20 1.17
CA LYS A 147 15.22 -30.21 2.18
C LYS A 147 15.40 -29.63 3.57
N GLU A 148 16.53 -29.00 3.85
CA GLU A 148 16.82 -28.38 5.14
C GLU A 148 15.80 -27.28 5.48
N PHE A 149 15.43 -26.46 4.52
CA PHE A 149 14.36 -25.46 4.70
C PHE A 149 13.03 -26.12 5.06
N LYS A 150 12.63 -27.18 4.37
CA LYS A 150 11.42 -27.96 4.69
C LYS A 150 11.46 -28.52 6.10
N ASP A 151 12.58 -29.15 6.48
CA ASP A 151 12.74 -29.77 7.78
C ASP A 151 12.64 -28.71 8.89
N LYS A 152 13.17 -27.50 8.66
CA LYS A 152 13.13 -26.39 9.60
C LYS A 152 11.74 -25.72 9.70
N THR A 153 11.00 -25.65 8.58
CA THR A 153 9.69 -24.98 8.51
C THR A 153 8.50 -25.92 8.58
N SER A 154 8.73 -27.24 8.51
CA SER A 154 7.68 -28.27 8.41
C SER A 154 6.78 -28.13 7.17
N LEU A 155 7.18 -27.31 6.19
CA LEU A 155 6.44 -27.13 4.94
C LEU A 155 6.63 -28.30 3.99
N SER A 156 5.58 -28.67 3.25
CA SER A 156 5.73 -29.58 2.13
C SER A 156 6.52 -28.91 0.99
N ARG A 157 7.15 -29.72 0.11
CA ARG A 157 7.93 -29.20 -1.04
C ARG A 157 7.11 -28.25 -1.93
N LYS A 158 5.84 -28.52 -2.10
CA LYS A 158 4.90 -27.71 -2.88
C LYS A 158 4.84 -26.28 -2.39
N TYR A 159 4.95 -26.07 -1.09
CA TYR A 159 4.88 -24.75 -0.48
C TYR A 159 6.27 -24.16 -0.20
N ALA A 160 7.23 -24.97 0.19
CA ALA A 160 8.59 -24.53 0.47
C ALA A 160 9.25 -23.81 -0.72
N ILE A 161 9.03 -24.31 -1.96
CA ILE A 161 9.61 -23.69 -3.15
C ILE A 161 9.07 -22.28 -3.40
N PRO A 162 7.76 -22.01 -3.46
CA PRO A 162 7.23 -20.66 -3.60
C PRO A 162 7.69 -19.69 -2.50
N TYR A 163 7.82 -20.15 -1.26
CA TYR A 163 8.35 -19.31 -0.18
C TYR A 163 9.82 -18.95 -0.39
N LEU A 164 10.65 -19.90 -0.84
CA LEU A 164 12.06 -19.63 -1.19
C LEU A 164 12.16 -18.68 -2.39
N GLU A 165 11.30 -18.82 -3.39
CA GLU A 165 11.25 -17.90 -4.54
C GLU A 165 10.83 -16.47 -4.14
N LEU A 166 9.93 -16.33 -3.17
CA LEU A 166 9.63 -15.03 -2.58
C LEU A 166 10.86 -14.45 -1.87
N LEU A 167 11.57 -15.24 -1.05
CA LEU A 167 12.77 -14.81 -0.34
C LEU A 167 13.90 -14.42 -1.31
N ASP A 168 14.07 -15.15 -2.41
CA ASP A 168 14.99 -14.80 -3.51
C ASP A 168 14.60 -13.44 -4.12
N LYS A 169 13.31 -13.24 -4.40
CA LYS A 169 12.79 -12.02 -5.03
C LYS A 169 13.00 -10.76 -4.18
N ILE A 170 12.90 -10.88 -2.85
CA ILE A 170 13.10 -9.76 -1.92
C ILE A 170 14.55 -9.62 -1.43
N GLY A 171 15.48 -10.42 -1.96
CA GLY A 171 16.91 -10.28 -1.69
C GLY A 171 17.35 -10.84 -0.34
N VAL A 172 16.61 -11.76 0.27
CA VAL A 172 17.00 -12.44 1.52
C VAL A 172 17.86 -13.67 1.22
N THR A 173 17.56 -14.34 0.10
CA THR A 173 18.30 -15.52 -0.36
C THR A 173 18.59 -15.43 -1.86
N GLN A 174 19.48 -16.28 -2.33
CA GLN A 174 19.79 -16.44 -3.73
C GLN A 174 19.89 -17.92 -4.09
N LYS A 175 19.20 -18.32 -5.16
CA LYS A 175 19.32 -19.66 -5.72
C LYS A 175 20.71 -19.85 -6.34
N ILE A 176 21.43 -20.91 -5.95
CA ILE A 176 22.82 -21.14 -6.37
C ILE A 176 22.99 -22.31 -7.34
N ASP A 177 22.02 -23.22 -7.43
CA ASP A 177 22.10 -24.38 -8.30
C ASP A 177 20.76 -24.76 -8.96
N LYS A 178 20.78 -25.76 -9.86
CA LYS A 178 19.58 -26.25 -10.54
C LYS A 178 18.69 -27.13 -9.63
N VAL A 179 19.24 -27.67 -8.55
CA VAL A 179 18.55 -28.56 -7.60
C VAL A 179 17.71 -27.71 -6.64
N GLY A 180 18.08 -26.46 -6.49
CA GLY A 180 17.32 -25.48 -5.71
C GLY A 180 17.93 -25.10 -4.39
N SER A 181 19.25 -25.33 -4.18
CA SER A 181 19.95 -24.82 -3.01
C SER A 181 20.01 -23.30 -3.01
N ARG A 182 20.04 -22.70 -1.83
CA ARG A 182 20.05 -21.26 -1.59
C ARG A 182 21.25 -20.85 -0.78
N LYS A 183 21.69 -19.61 -1.00
CA LYS A 183 22.65 -18.89 -0.16
C LYS A 183 21.95 -17.70 0.47
N LYS A 184 22.29 -17.40 1.73
CA LYS A 184 21.89 -16.14 2.38
C LYS A 184 22.58 -14.95 1.73
N LEU A 185 21.88 -13.82 1.63
CA LEU A 185 22.42 -12.54 1.15
C LEU A 185 22.67 -11.57 2.28
#